data_6f22b8dd5aae9a154259500fe7bc07da
#
_entry.id   6f22b8dd5aae9a154259500fe7bc07da
#
_cell.length_a   1.000
_cell.length_b   1.000
_cell.length_c   1.000
_cell.angle_alpha   90.00
_cell.angle_beta   90.00
_cell.angle_gamma   90.00
#
_symmetry.space_group_name_H-M   'P 1'
#
loop_
_entity.id
_entity.type
_entity.pdbx_description
1 polymer ?
#
loop_
_entity_poly.entity_id
_entity_poly.type
_entity_poly.pdbx_seq_one_letter_code
_entity_poly.pdbx_strand_id
1 'polypeptide(L)'
;MNHISSEGLVPIICTDNRANCFNDHHALIQITAPFHQAVPEHAVILLLDDLHLFTQTWYYSALSYPMLNDRLSTALVLRDPDLDDVDEGDEKDIPLSIQRKILLPFGQVKGLHSVQVEGFDKSIERELRTAMAVPPPTLRHSCELSTKLLQEGDTHLARGAVGAAAALDSYRAAFHAIHILIHGRTRRVLADTFFHANITSGTYAGHTGMTVRVILRLKLVSRMISAYLVQAAWAEAAHCGMRSVRIMSEAMDTEFEDFLAELVGGDDVGLVYVRAGIALYKMKADVETWHEELKAFEGEEMADVRRLFEVSQKHLKRGKANVRRELELYGMPRPFVVMFQDPEPGQSDDGSVAVHVGSAYDEENGTPDSWL
;
A
#
# COMPACT_ATOMS: atom_id res chain seq x y z
N MET A 1 -22.87 5.20 2.49
CA MET A 1 -22.32 3.98 1.86
C MET A 1 -21.61 4.21 0.53
N ASN A 2 -21.77 5.37 -0.11
CA ASN A 2 -21.06 5.69 -1.35
C ASN A 2 -19.53 5.93 -1.18
N HIS A 3 -19.01 6.00 0.05
CA HIS A 3 -17.62 6.35 0.30
C HIS A 3 -16.60 5.25 -0.04
N ILE A 4 -16.95 3.97 0.10
CA ILE A 4 -16.01 2.89 -0.20
C ILE A 4 -15.88 2.68 -1.71
N SER A 5 -16.95 2.93 -2.47
CA SER A 5 -16.94 2.81 -3.94
C SER A 5 -16.23 3.98 -4.62
N SER A 6 -16.21 5.18 -4.02
CA SER A 6 -15.57 6.37 -4.61
C SER A 6 -14.03 6.33 -4.57
N GLU A 7 -13.45 5.49 -3.72
CA GLU A 7 -12.00 5.38 -3.55
C GLU A 7 -11.35 4.26 -4.38
N GLY A 8 -12.13 3.55 -5.20
CA GLY A 8 -11.63 2.60 -6.21
C GLY A 8 -10.95 1.34 -5.68
N LEU A 9 -11.10 1.01 -4.38
CA LEU A 9 -10.44 -0.14 -3.77
C LEU A 9 -11.18 -1.45 -4.02
N VAL A 10 -12.50 -1.43 -3.81
CA VAL A 10 -13.40 -2.55 -4.12
C VAL A 10 -14.69 -1.97 -4.68
N PRO A 11 -15.14 -2.36 -5.86
CA PRO A 11 -16.43 -1.93 -6.36
C PRO A 11 -17.53 -2.58 -5.54
N ILE A 12 -18.12 -1.81 -4.63
CA ILE A 12 -19.25 -2.26 -3.81
C ILE A 12 -20.52 -1.68 -4.40
N ILE A 13 -21.43 -2.54 -4.78
CA ILE A 13 -22.76 -2.16 -5.22
C ILE A 13 -23.73 -2.47 -4.07
N CYS A 14 -24.27 -1.42 -3.45
CA CYS A 14 -25.33 -1.55 -2.46
C CYS A 14 -26.68 -1.40 -3.17
N THR A 15 -27.48 -2.45 -3.19
CA THR A 15 -28.82 -2.39 -3.73
C THR A 15 -29.80 -3.13 -2.82
N ASP A 16 -30.94 -2.51 -2.51
CA ASP A 16 -31.96 -3.15 -1.72
C ASP A 16 -32.79 -4.17 -2.53
N ASN A 17 -32.86 -4.02 -3.87
CA ASN A 17 -33.74 -4.81 -4.72
C ASN A 17 -33.12 -5.30 -6.05
N ARG A 18 -31.81 -5.23 -6.23
CA ARG A 18 -31.15 -5.60 -7.50
C ARG A 18 -30.06 -6.69 -7.35
N ALA A 19 -30.03 -7.37 -6.22
CA ALA A 19 -29.09 -8.49 -6.01
C ALA A 19 -29.25 -9.59 -7.08
N ASN A 20 -30.48 -9.82 -7.51
CA ASN A 20 -30.80 -10.81 -8.53
C ASN A 20 -30.39 -10.43 -9.98
N CYS A 21 -29.80 -9.24 -10.18
CA CYS A 21 -29.35 -8.80 -11.50
C CYS A 21 -27.88 -9.19 -11.80
N PHE A 22 -27.19 -9.85 -10.86
CA PHE A 22 -25.81 -10.28 -11.06
C PHE A 22 -25.77 -11.72 -11.56
N ASN A 23 -25.44 -11.89 -12.83
CA ASN A 23 -25.31 -13.21 -13.46
C ASN A 23 -23.88 -13.78 -13.39
N ASP A 24 -22.93 -13.00 -12.88
CA ASP A 24 -21.53 -13.40 -12.75
C ASP A 24 -21.21 -13.89 -11.33
N HIS A 25 -20.06 -14.56 -11.19
CA HIS A 25 -19.59 -15.08 -9.91
C HIS A 25 -19.41 -13.95 -8.88
N HIS A 26 -20.31 -13.87 -7.92
CA HIS A 26 -20.33 -12.87 -6.88
C HIS A 26 -20.61 -13.49 -5.51
N ALA A 27 -20.30 -12.73 -4.45
CA ALA A 27 -20.65 -13.10 -3.08
C ALA A 27 -21.64 -12.06 -2.52
N LEU A 28 -22.70 -12.54 -1.90
CA LEU A 28 -23.61 -11.72 -1.10
C LEU A 28 -23.22 -11.85 0.38
N ILE A 29 -22.88 -10.73 1.00
CA ILE A 29 -22.52 -10.68 2.41
C ILE A 29 -23.54 -9.85 3.15
N GLN A 30 -24.21 -10.46 4.13
CA GLN A 30 -25.12 -9.76 5.01
C GLN A 30 -24.40 -9.44 6.33
N ILE A 31 -24.37 -8.17 6.68
CA ILE A 31 -23.78 -7.67 7.92
C ILE A 31 -24.91 -7.03 8.72
N THR A 32 -25.10 -7.49 9.95
CA THR A 32 -26.09 -6.96 10.86
C THR A 32 -25.45 -6.39 12.12
N ALA A 33 -26.07 -5.36 12.69
CA ALA A 33 -25.68 -4.77 13.96
C ALA A 33 -26.81 -4.94 14.97
N PRO A 34 -26.95 -6.12 15.61
CA PRO A 34 -28.13 -6.49 16.40
C PRO A 34 -28.38 -5.57 17.61
N PHE A 35 -27.36 -4.83 18.06
CA PHE A 35 -27.47 -3.88 19.17
C PHE A 35 -27.81 -2.45 18.76
N HIS A 36 -27.91 -2.17 17.46
CA HIS A 36 -28.21 -0.85 16.92
C HIS A 36 -29.49 -0.89 16.08
N GLN A 37 -30.63 -0.65 16.71
CA GLN A 37 -31.93 -0.65 16.03
C GLN A 37 -32.05 0.42 14.90
N ALA A 38 -31.19 1.43 14.90
CA ALA A 38 -31.17 2.48 13.90
C ALA A 38 -30.29 2.19 12.69
N VAL A 39 -29.50 1.11 12.72
CA VAL A 39 -28.66 0.72 11.58
C VAL A 39 -29.44 -0.31 10.76
N PRO A 40 -29.86 0.06 9.53
CA PRO A 40 -30.54 -0.90 8.67
C PRO A 40 -29.60 -2.08 8.34
N GLU A 41 -30.18 -3.24 8.12
CA GLU A 41 -29.43 -4.37 7.59
C GLU A 41 -28.89 -4.02 6.21
N HIS A 42 -27.60 -4.26 6.03
CA HIS A 42 -26.94 -3.98 4.76
C HIS A 42 -26.47 -5.30 4.12
N ALA A 43 -26.87 -5.48 2.87
CA ALA A 43 -26.31 -6.51 2.01
C ALA A 43 -25.24 -5.88 1.11
N VAL A 44 -24.09 -6.50 1.06
CA VAL A 44 -22.95 -6.08 0.22
C VAL A 44 -22.71 -7.16 -0.81
N ILE A 45 -22.72 -6.80 -2.09
CA ILE A 45 -22.42 -7.69 -3.19
C ILE A 45 -21.01 -7.38 -3.69
N LEU A 46 -20.18 -8.41 -3.77
CA LEU A 46 -18.79 -8.29 -4.16
C LEU A 46 -18.48 -9.28 -5.28
N LEU A 47 -17.56 -8.90 -6.18
CA LEU A 47 -16.91 -9.89 -7.04
C LEU A 47 -16.09 -10.85 -6.17
N LEU A 48 -16.10 -12.14 -6.52
CA LEU A 48 -15.34 -13.14 -5.78
C LEU A 48 -13.84 -12.85 -5.76
N ASP A 49 -13.32 -12.25 -6.81
CA ASP A 49 -11.91 -11.89 -6.91
C ASP A 49 -11.52 -10.73 -5.95
N ASP A 50 -12.48 -9.89 -5.59
CA ASP A 50 -12.28 -8.77 -4.65
C ASP A 50 -12.55 -9.14 -3.18
N LEU A 51 -13.06 -10.34 -2.91
CA LEU A 51 -13.44 -10.78 -1.56
C LEU A 51 -12.27 -10.73 -0.58
N HIS A 52 -11.07 -11.09 -1.02
CA HIS A 52 -9.86 -11.02 -0.18
C HIS A 52 -9.50 -9.59 0.20
N LEU A 53 -9.70 -8.60 -0.68
CA LEU A 53 -9.48 -7.18 -0.39
C LEU A 53 -10.53 -6.65 0.60
N PHE A 54 -11.77 -7.08 0.44
CA PHE A 54 -12.85 -6.71 1.36
C PHE A 54 -12.56 -7.20 2.78
N THR A 55 -12.26 -8.49 2.95
CA THR A 55 -11.98 -9.08 4.27
C THR A 55 -10.71 -8.50 4.91
N GLN A 56 -9.69 -8.20 4.10
CA GLN A 56 -8.48 -7.53 4.54
C GLN A 56 -8.76 -6.09 5.00
N THR A 57 -9.58 -5.36 4.24
CA THR A 57 -10.00 -4.00 4.62
C THR A 57 -10.80 -4.02 5.91
N TRP A 58 -11.70 -4.98 6.06
CA TRP A 58 -12.47 -5.16 7.29
C TRP A 58 -11.56 -5.44 8.49
N TYR A 59 -10.60 -6.36 8.34
CA TYR A 59 -9.61 -6.65 9.37
C TYR A 59 -8.87 -5.40 9.84
N TYR A 60 -8.36 -4.58 8.92
CA TYR A 60 -7.64 -3.35 9.27
C TYR A 60 -8.55 -2.30 9.88
N SER A 61 -9.80 -2.20 9.42
CA SER A 61 -10.78 -1.29 10.01
C SER A 61 -11.10 -1.68 11.45
N ALA A 62 -11.19 -2.97 11.75
CA ALA A 62 -11.41 -3.46 13.10
C ALA A 62 -10.22 -3.17 14.04
N LEU A 63 -8.99 -3.17 13.52
CA LEU A 63 -7.81 -2.75 14.29
C LEU A 63 -7.80 -1.24 14.57
N SER A 64 -8.31 -0.44 13.62
CA SER A 64 -8.44 1.01 13.81
C SER A 64 -9.59 1.37 14.77
N TYR A 65 -10.62 0.54 14.82
CA TYR A 65 -11.80 0.72 15.66
C TYR A 65 -12.06 -0.54 16.49
N PRO A 66 -11.37 -0.70 17.64
CA PRO A 66 -11.37 -1.95 18.42
C PRO A 66 -12.75 -2.48 18.83
N MET A 67 -13.77 -1.60 18.94
CA MET A 67 -15.15 -1.99 19.31
C MET A 67 -16.04 -2.29 18.10
N LEU A 68 -15.50 -2.22 16.87
CA LEU A 68 -16.31 -2.37 15.67
C LEU A 68 -16.96 -3.75 15.59
N ASN A 69 -16.17 -4.78 15.69
CA ASN A 69 -16.62 -6.16 15.48
C ASN A 69 -17.42 -6.74 16.65
N ASP A 70 -17.21 -6.26 17.88
CA ASP A 70 -17.95 -6.74 19.06
C ASP A 70 -19.47 -6.57 18.95
N ARG A 71 -19.90 -5.69 18.04
CA ARG A 71 -21.30 -5.34 17.82
C ARG A 71 -21.84 -5.81 16.48
N LEU A 72 -21.04 -6.50 15.68
CA LEU A 72 -21.41 -6.97 14.35
C LEU A 72 -21.63 -8.48 14.35
N SER A 73 -22.66 -8.90 13.62
CA SER A 73 -22.93 -10.28 13.30
C SER A 73 -22.89 -10.48 11.80
N THR A 74 -22.43 -11.64 11.36
CA THR A 74 -22.29 -11.96 9.94
C THR A 74 -22.92 -13.31 9.67
N ALA A 75 -23.72 -13.42 8.61
CA ALA A 75 -24.19 -14.67 8.06
C ALA A 75 -23.44 -14.93 6.74
N LEU A 76 -22.79 -16.08 6.67
CA LEU A 76 -22.07 -16.56 5.49
C LEU A 76 -22.83 -17.80 4.99
N VAL A 77 -23.64 -17.59 3.95
CA VAL A 77 -24.54 -18.62 3.42
C VAL A 77 -24.09 -18.96 2.01
N LEU A 78 -23.78 -20.23 1.78
CA LEU A 78 -23.54 -20.77 0.45
C LEU A 78 -24.86 -21.18 -0.16
N ARG A 79 -25.21 -20.59 -1.27
CA ARG A 79 -26.38 -20.97 -2.08
C ARG A 79 -25.94 -21.18 -3.50
N ASP A 80 -26.48 -22.19 -4.13
CA ASP A 80 -26.43 -22.36 -5.57
C ASP A 80 -27.63 -21.60 -6.16
N PRO A 81 -27.44 -20.56 -6.96
CA PRO A 81 -28.54 -19.82 -7.54
C PRO A 81 -29.37 -20.66 -8.53
N ASP A 82 -28.82 -21.74 -9.05
CA ASP A 82 -29.49 -22.62 -10.01
C ASP A 82 -30.38 -23.68 -9.30
N LEU A 83 -30.32 -23.81 -7.97
CA LEU A 83 -31.09 -24.78 -7.21
C LEU A 83 -32.57 -24.41 -7.02
N ASP A 84 -32.94 -23.15 -7.19
CA ASP A 84 -34.34 -22.71 -7.07
C ASP A 84 -35.22 -23.24 -8.25
N ASP A 85 -34.61 -23.74 -9.33
CA ASP A 85 -35.29 -24.21 -10.56
C ASP A 85 -35.09 -25.72 -10.86
N VAL A 86 -34.41 -26.49 -9.99
CA VAL A 86 -34.07 -27.92 -10.28
C VAL A 86 -34.90 -28.85 -9.40
N ASP A 87 -35.53 -29.83 -10.02
CA ASP A 87 -36.19 -30.97 -9.34
C ASP A 87 -35.26 -31.66 -8.33
N GLU A 88 -35.77 -32.04 -7.17
CA GLU A 88 -35.11 -32.58 -5.95
C GLU A 88 -34.10 -33.76 -6.15
N GLY A 89 -33.55 -33.97 -7.32
CA GLY A 89 -32.70 -35.14 -7.64
C GLY A 89 -31.25 -34.85 -8.06
N ASP A 90 -30.88 -33.63 -8.32
CA ASP A 90 -29.57 -33.29 -8.93
C ASP A 90 -28.82 -32.16 -8.15
N GLU A 91 -28.74 -32.32 -6.82
CA GLU A 91 -27.86 -31.47 -5.98
C GLU A 91 -26.39 -31.67 -6.41
N LYS A 92 -25.90 -30.83 -7.30
CA LYS A 92 -24.46 -30.76 -7.58
C LYS A 92 -23.77 -30.05 -6.42
N ASP A 93 -23.08 -30.81 -5.61
CA ASP A 93 -22.24 -30.26 -4.56
C ASP A 93 -21.26 -29.23 -5.11
N ILE A 94 -21.30 -28.00 -4.60
CA ILE A 94 -20.33 -26.96 -4.96
C ILE A 94 -18.93 -27.46 -4.58
N PRO A 95 -17.96 -27.48 -5.51
CA PRO A 95 -16.63 -28.01 -5.26
C PRO A 95 -15.96 -27.39 -4.04
N LEU A 96 -15.32 -28.21 -3.20
CA LEU A 96 -14.64 -27.76 -1.97
C LEU A 96 -13.60 -26.65 -2.22
N SER A 97 -12.97 -26.64 -3.40
CA SER A 97 -12.03 -25.59 -3.79
C SER A 97 -12.69 -24.21 -3.91
N ILE A 98 -13.93 -24.18 -4.45
CA ILE A 98 -14.73 -22.95 -4.56
C ILE A 98 -15.21 -22.55 -3.17
N GLN A 99 -15.74 -23.47 -2.38
CA GLN A 99 -16.16 -23.19 -1.00
C GLN A 99 -15.01 -22.58 -0.19
N ARG A 100 -13.78 -23.11 -0.30
CA ARG A 100 -12.58 -22.55 0.34
C ARG A 100 -12.26 -21.14 -0.13
N LYS A 101 -12.33 -20.88 -1.45
CA LYS A 101 -12.08 -19.54 -2.02
C LYS A 101 -13.06 -18.51 -1.49
N ILE A 102 -14.31 -18.89 -1.24
CA ILE A 102 -15.38 -18.00 -0.77
C ILE A 102 -15.32 -17.81 0.75
N LEU A 103 -15.10 -18.86 1.53
CA LEU A 103 -15.26 -18.81 2.98
C LEU A 103 -13.98 -18.42 3.73
N LEU A 104 -12.83 -18.97 3.36
CA LEU A 104 -11.60 -18.82 4.13
C LEU A 104 -11.03 -17.39 4.20
N PRO A 105 -11.26 -16.48 3.24
CA PRO A 105 -10.86 -15.08 3.40
C PRO A 105 -11.41 -14.43 4.67
N PHE A 106 -12.62 -14.82 5.13
CA PHE A 106 -13.21 -14.32 6.38
C PHE A 106 -12.44 -14.75 7.64
N GLY A 107 -11.54 -15.70 7.55
CA GLY A 107 -10.65 -16.08 8.66
C GLY A 107 -9.79 -14.93 9.19
N GLN A 108 -9.61 -13.85 8.41
CA GLN A 108 -8.93 -12.65 8.85
C GLN A 108 -9.81 -11.78 9.77
N VAL A 109 -11.14 -11.84 9.63
CA VAL A 109 -12.06 -11.02 10.41
C VAL A 109 -12.17 -11.59 11.83
N LYS A 110 -11.77 -10.82 12.82
CA LYS A 110 -11.66 -11.24 14.23
C LYS A 110 -12.68 -10.52 15.11
N GLY A 111 -13.07 -11.15 16.21
CA GLY A 111 -13.83 -10.51 17.27
C GLY A 111 -15.27 -10.16 16.91
N LEU A 112 -15.89 -10.82 15.95
CA LEU A 112 -17.31 -10.66 15.65
C LEU A 112 -18.18 -11.17 16.81
N HIS A 113 -19.30 -10.48 17.07
CA HIS A 113 -20.29 -10.90 18.05
C HIS A 113 -20.83 -12.31 17.74
N SER A 114 -21.21 -12.55 16.49
CA SER A 114 -21.58 -13.88 16.03
C SER A 114 -21.26 -14.09 14.54
N VAL A 115 -20.99 -15.33 14.18
CA VAL A 115 -20.80 -15.77 12.80
C VAL A 115 -21.65 -17.00 12.55
N GLN A 116 -22.61 -16.88 11.67
CA GLN A 116 -23.42 -17.98 11.15
C GLN A 116 -22.81 -18.48 9.85
N VAL A 117 -22.67 -19.77 9.68
CA VAL A 117 -22.14 -20.40 8.47
C VAL A 117 -23.09 -21.49 8.05
N GLU A 118 -23.63 -21.40 6.85
CA GLU A 118 -24.64 -22.32 6.31
C GLU A 118 -24.27 -22.76 4.89
N GLY A 119 -24.59 -24.01 4.54
CA GLY A 119 -24.36 -24.56 3.20
C GLY A 119 -22.92 -24.96 2.88
N PHE A 120 -21.96 -24.70 3.76
CA PHE A 120 -20.56 -25.06 3.56
C PHE A 120 -20.21 -26.42 4.18
N ASP A 121 -19.18 -27.06 3.62
CA ASP A 121 -18.62 -28.27 4.20
C ASP A 121 -18.10 -28.04 5.63
N LYS A 122 -18.39 -28.97 6.53
CA LYS A 122 -18.03 -28.85 7.95
C LYS A 122 -16.52 -28.78 8.22
N SER A 123 -15.70 -29.33 7.34
CA SER A 123 -14.24 -29.24 7.47
C SER A 123 -13.76 -27.82 7.19
N ILE A 124 -14.34 -27.15 6.17
CA ILE A 124 -14.02 -25.79 5.80
C ILE A 124 -14.52 -24.79 6.84
N GLU A 125 -15.74 -25.01 7.38
CA GLU A 125 -16.25 -24.22 8.50
C GLU A 125 -15.32 -24.29 9.72
N ARG A 126 -14.82 -25.49 10.06
CA ARG A 126 -13.89 -25.67 11.17
C ARG A 126 -12.57 -24.95 10.93
N GLU A 127 -12.06 -25.00 9.71
CA GLU A 127 -10.86 -24.28 9.30
C GLU A 127 -11.05 -22.75 9.44
N LEU A 128 -12.18 -22.20 8.97
CA LEU A 128 -12.56 -20.81 9.17
C LEU A 128 -12.56 -20.42 10.65
N ARG A 129 -13.28 -21.18 11.50
CA ARG A 129 -13.40 -20.88 12.94
C ARG A 129 -12.04 -20.93 13.63
N THR A 130 -11.20 -21.88 13.25
CA THR A 130 -9.81 -21.98 13.74
C THR A 130 -9.01 -20.74 13.34
N ALA A 131 -9.11 -20.29 12.09
CA ALA A 131 -8.44 -19.08 11.61
C ALA A 131 -8.96 -17.82 12.33
N MET A 132 -10.28 -17.70 12.55
CA MET A 132 -10.88 -16.57 13.27
C MET A 132 -10.48 -16.52 14.75
N ALA A 133 -10.21 -17.65 15.37
CA ALA A 133 -9.78 -17.74 16.78
C ALA A 133 -8.33 -17.28 17.00
N VAL A 134 -7.50 -17.24 15.96
CA VAL A 134 -6.12 -16.74 16.07
C VAL A 134 -6.15 -15.25 16.39
N PRO A 135 -5.50 -14.79 17.48
CA PRO A 135 -5.48 -13.36 17.81
C PRO A 135 -4.75 -12.54 16.74
N PRO A 136 -5.07 -11.25 16.59
CA PRO A 136 -4.33 -10.37 15.69
C PRO A 136 -2.86 -10.26 16.13
N PRO A 137 -1.92 -10.05 15.17
CA PRO A 137 -0.51 -9.91 15.50
C PRO A 137 -0.27 -8.69 16.39
N THR A 138 0.74 -8.76 17.24
CA THR A 138 1.18 -7.61 18.04
C THR A 138 1.87 -6.57 17.14
N LEU A 139 1.87 -5.32 17.57
CA LEU A 139 2.56 -4.22 16.87
C LEU A 139 4.03 -4.56 16.58
N ARG A 140 4.75 -5.09 17.60
CA ARG A 140 6.13 -5.54 17.44
C ARG A 140 6.26 -6.57 16.33
N HIS A 141 5.42 -7.60 16.36
CA HIS A 141 5.45 -8.67 15.36
C HIS A 141 5.19 -8.15 13.96
N SER A 142 4.24 -7.24 13.78
CA SER A 142 3.94 -6.61 12.48
C SER A 142 5.14 -5.85 11.92
N CYS A 143 5.84 -5.08 12.75
CA CYS A 143 7.04 -4.34 12.33
C CYS A 143 8.23 -5.27 12.00
N GLU A 144 8.48 -6.28 12.85
CA GLU A 144 9.53 -7.27 12.63
C GLU A 144 9.27 -8.12 11.38
N LEU A 145 8.02 -8.54 11.15
CA LEU A 145 7.61 -9.27 9.94
C LEU A 145 7.82 -8.43 8.68
N SER A 146 7.41 -7.16 8.70
CA SER A 146 7.64 -6.25 7.57
C SER A 146 9.13 -6.12 7.25
N THR A 147 9.98 -6.01 8.28
CA THR A 147 11.43 -5.93 8.11
C THR A 147 12.00 -7.21 7.49
N LYS A 148 11.55 -8.37 7.97
CA LYS A 148 11.96 -9.65 7.42
C LYS A 148 11.59 -9.78 5.94
N LEU A 149 10.35 -9.46 5.59
CA LEU A 149 9.86 -9.51 4.21
C LEU A 149 10.59 -8.50 3.29
N LEU A 150 10.95 -7.32 3.83
CA LEU A 150 11.80 -6.37 3.10
C LEU A 150 13.16 -6.99 2.78
N GLN A 151 13.82 -7.64 3.74
CA GLN A 151 15.12 -8.31 3.54
C GLN A 151 15.02 -9.48 2.56
N GLU A 152 13.93 -10.26 2.62
CA GLU A 152 13.65 -11.31 1.62
C GLU A 152 13.52 -10.71 0.22
N GLY A 153 12.78 -9.61 0.09
CA GLY A 153 12.66 -8.86 -1.17
C GLY A 153 14.01 -8.36 -1.68
N ASP A 154 14.87 -7.83 -0.82
CA ASP A 154 16.22 -7.40 -1.19
C ASP A 154 17.07 -8.58 -1.70
N THR A 155 16.92 -9.76 -1.10
CA THR A 155 17.59 -10.99 -1.55
C THR A 155 17.10 -11.43 -2.94
N HIS A 156 15.79 -11.28 -3.22
CA HIS A 156 15.25 -11.54 -4.55
C HIS A 156 15.74 -10.50 -5.57
N LEU A 157 15.70 -9.22 -5.21
CA LEU A 157 16.10 -8.13 -6.11
C LEU A 157 17.59 -8.20 -6.50
N ALA A 158 18.45 -8.72 -5.62
CA ALA A 158 19.86 -8.94 -5.90
C ALA A 158 20.10 -9.89 -7.09
N ARG A 159 19.09 -10.68 -7.49
CA ARG A 159 19.13 -11.53 -8.70
C ARG A 159 18.82 -10.77 -9.99
N GLY A 160 18.66 -9.45 -9.93
CA GLY A 160 18.29 -8.61 -11.07
C GLY A 160 16.87 -8.87 -11.60
N ALA A 161 16.70 -8.77 -12.91
CA ALA A 161 15.39 -8.87 -13.56
C ALA A 161 14.64 -10.19 -13.24
N VAL A 162 15.36 -11.30 -13.12
CA VAL A 162 14.77 -12.61 -12.81
C VAL A 162 14.12 -12.63 -11.41
N GLY A 163 14.69 -11.91 -10.45
CA GLY A 163 14.18 -11.86 -9.09
C GLY A 163 13.20 -10.71 -8.81
N ALA A 164 13.06 -9.76 -9.72
CA ALA A 164 12.35 -8.52 -9.46
C ALA A 164 10.84 -8.71 -9.18
N ALA A 165 10.18 -9.67 -9.86
CA ALA A 165 8.78 -10.01 -9.59
C ALA A 165 8.59 -10.57 -8.17
N ALA A 166 9.40 -11.55 -7.78
CA ALA A 166 9.36 -12.11 -6.43
C ALA A 166 9.73 -11.06 -5.35
N ALA A 167 10.63 -10.13 -5.67
CA ALA A 167 10.95 -9.00 -4.79
C ALA A 167 9.72 -8.10 -4.57
N LEU A 168 8.99 -7.75 -5.63
CA LEU A 168 7.76 -6.96 -5.55
C LEU A 168 6.70 -7.65 -4.69
N ASP A 169 6.53 -8.96 -4.81
CA ASP A 169 5.59 -9.71 -3.99
C ASP A 169 5.98 -9.67 -2.50
N SER A 170 7.28 -9.84 -2.19
CA SER A 170 7.79 -9.71 -0.83
C SER A 170 7.60 -8.30 -0.27
N TYR A 171 7.86 -7.26 -1.07
CA TYR A 171 7.65 -5.87 -0.64
C TYR A 171 6.17 -5.53 -0.44
N ARG A 172 5.26 -6.05 -1.29
CA ARG A 172 3.81 -5.90 -1.08
C ARG A 172 3.36 -6.60 0.20
N ALA A 173 3.84 -7.82 0.44
CA ALA A 173 3.58 -8.53 1.69
C ALA A 173 4.11 -7.76 2.91
N ALA A 174 5.29 -7.11 2.80
CA ALA A 174 5.84 -6.25 3.84
C ALA A 174 4.97 -5.00 4.11
N PHE A 175 4.39 -4.39 3.07
CA PHE A 175 3.40 -3.33 3.24
C PHE A 175 2.14 -3.83 3.96
N HIS A 176 1.65 -5.01 3.61
CA HIS A 176 0.50 -5.61 4.28
C HIS A 176 0.78 -5.88 5.76
N ALA A 177 2.00 -6.30 6.11
CA ALA A 177 2.38 -6.53 7.50
C ALA A 177 2.31 -5.25 8.36
N ILE A 178 2.51 -4.08 7.77
CA ILE A 178 2.34 -2.77 8.42
C ILE A 178 1.01 -2.09 8.03
N HIS A 179 0.04 -2.88 7.62
CA HIS A 179 -1.33 -2.50 7.33
C HIS A 179 -1.47 -1.40 6.27
N ILE A 180 -0.68 -1.48 5.22
CA ILE A 180 -0.81 -0.66 4.03
C ILE A 180 -1.32 -1.53 2.90
N LEU A 181 -2.52 -1.23 2.41
CA LEU A 181 -3.09 -1.89 1.24
C LEU A 181 -2.53 -1.30 -0.04
N ILE A 182 -2.21 -2.18 -0.99
CA ILE A 182 -1.85 -1.81 -2.34
C ILE A 182 -2.81 -2.50 -3.30
N HIS A 183 -3.53 -1.71 -4.08
CA HIS A 183 -4.36 -2.20 -5.19
C HIS A 183 -3.98 -1.41 -6.44
N GLY A 184 -3.37 -2.08 -7.42
CA GLY A 184 -2.84 -1.40 -8.60
C GLY A 184 -1.91 -0.25 -8.23
N ARG A 185 -2.27 0.97 -8.63
CA ARG A 185 -1.51 2.19 -8.34
C ARG A 185 -1.92 2.87 -7.02
N THR A 186 -2.95 2.35 -6.36
CA THR A 186 -3.49 2.94 -5.12
C THR A 186 -2.88 2.26 -3.90
N ARG A 187 -2.46 3.06 -2.92
CA ARG A 187 -2.03 2.62 -1.60
C ARG A 187 -2.90 3.29 -0.56
N ARG A 188 -3.41 2.53 0.40
CA ARG A 188 -4.18 3.04 1.52
C ARG A 188 -3.55 2.60 2.84
N VAL A 189 -3.36 3.56 3.73
CA VAL A 189 -2.90 3.33 5.10
C VAL A 189 -4.14 3.06 5.95
N LEU A 190 -4.13 1.97 6.69
CA LEU A 190 -5.21 1.53 7.55
C LEU A 190 -4.68 1.22 8.94
N ALA A 191 -5.58 1.09 9.92
CA ALA A 191 -5.25 0.74 11.30
C ALA A 191 -4.27 1.71 11.97
N ASP A 192 -4.43 3.02 11.79
CA ASP A 192 -3.51 4.02 12.33
C ASP A 192 -3.43 3.99 13.84
N THR A 193 -4.57 3.86 14.54
CA THR A 193 -4.60 3.77 16.01
C THR A 193 -3.80 2.60 16.57
N PHE A 194 -3.70 1.50 15.83
CA PHE A 194 -2.86 0.37 16.20
C PHE A 194 -1.37 0.73 16.27
N PHE A 195 -0.92 1.68 15.44
CA PHE A 195 0.47 2.11 15.37
C PHE A 195 0.83 3.24 16.34
N HIS A 196 -0.14 3.83 17.06
CA HIS A 196 0.17 4.89 18.05
C HIS A 196 0.85 4.34 19.31
N ALA A 197 0.78 3.03 19.56
CA ALA A 197 1.41 2.43 20.73
C ALA A 197 2.95 2.41 20.63
N ASN A 198 3.61 2.43 21.79
CA ASN A 198 5.04 2.26 21.88
C ASN A 198 5.42 0.77 21.76
N ILE A 199 6.51 0.49 21.07
CA ILE A 199 7.12 -0.82 21.00
C ILE A 199 8.06 -0.97 22.19
N THR A 200 7.75 -1.88 23.11
CA THR A 200 8.46 -2.03 24.38
C THR A 200 9.62 -3.01 24.34
N SER A 201 9.74 -3.82 23.27
CA SER A 201 10.77 -4.85 23.17
C SER A 201 11.09 -5.18 21.70
N GLY A 202 12.24 -5.85 21.46
CA GLY A 202 12.69 -6.23 20.13
C GLY A 202 13.51 -5.14 19.43
N THR A 203 13.66 -5.26 18.11
CA THR A 203 14.53 -4.40 17.29
C THR A 203 14.15 -2.92 17.35
N TYR A 204 12.87 -2.63 17.58
CA TYR A 204 12.30 -1.28 17.55
C TYR A 204 11.90 -0.77 18.95
N ALA A 205 12.45 -1.37 20.02
CA ALA A 205 12.16 -0.94 21.38
C ALA A 205 12.45 0.56 21.58
N GLY A 206 11.54 1.25 22.24
CA GLY A 206 11.65 2.70 22.52
C GLY A 206 11.05 3.60 21.44
N HIS A 207 10.65 3.06 20.28
CA HIS A 207 9.99 3.84 19.22
C HIS A 207 8.48 3.62 19.21
N THR A 208 7.74 4.61 18.72
CA THR A 208 6.32 4.42 18.42
C THR A 208 6.16 3.55 17.16
N GLY A 209 5.10 2.79 17.09
CA GLY A 209 4.80 2.03 15.87
C GLY A 209 4.66 2.92 14.64
N MET A 210 4.12 4.14 14.79
CA MET A 210 3.98 5.10 13.71
C MET A 210 5.36 5.50 13.13
N THR A 211 6.32 5.81 13.98
CA THR A 211 7.70 6.11 13.58
C THR A 211 8.31 4.97 12.76
N VAL A 212 8.22 3.73 13.30
CA VAL A 212 8.74 2.54 12.60
C VAL A 212 8.03 2.30 11.28
N ARG A 213 6.72 2.51 11.24
CA ARG A 213 5.90 2.38 10.03
C ARG A 213 6.35 3.35 8.93
N VAL A 214 6.60 4.62 9.27
CA VAL A 214 7.10 5.63 8.30
C VAL A 214 8.45 5.21 7.74
N ILE A 215 9.39 4.78 8.60
CA ILE A 215 10.71 4.29 8.19
C ILE A 215 10.58 3.11 7.21
N LEU A 216 9.84 2.08 7.61
CA LEU A 216 9.64 0.88 6.78
C LEU A 216 8.99 1.24 5.45
N ARG A 217 7.98 2.13 5.47
CA ARG A 217 7.31 2.59 4.25
C ARG A 217 8.28 3.24 3.28
N LEU A 218 9.13 4.15 3.73
CA LEU A 218 10.11 4.82 2.85
C LEU A 218 11.11 3.83 2.26
N LYS A 219 11.64 2.91 3.08
CA LYS A 219 12.52 1.84 2.60
C LYS A 219 11.84 0.97 1.56
N LEU A 220 10.62 0.51 1.84
CA LEU A 220 9.85 -0.33 0.91
C LEU A 220 9.57 0.39 -0.41
N VAL A 221 9.16 1.67 -0.36
CA VAL A 221 8.93 2.46 -1.58
C VAL A 221 10.19 2.54 -2.41
N SER A 222 11.32 2.89 -1.81
CA SER A 222 12.62 2.97 -2.50
C SER A 222 12.97 1.64 -3.19
N ARG A 223 12.75 0.51 -2.52
CA ARG A 223 13.00 -0.84 -3.06
C ARG A 223 12.01 -1.22 -4.17
N MET A 224 10.72 -0.91 -4.01
CA MET A 224 9.71 -1.17 -5.05
C MET A 224 10.01 -0.39 -6.33
N ILE A 225 10.38 0.89 -6.23
CA ILE A 225 10.77 1.66 -7.41
C ILE A 225 11.95 0.99 -8.10
N SER A 226 12.99 0.58 -7.34
CA SER A 226 14.12 -0.15 -7.90
C SER A 226 13.72 -1.44 -8.62
N ALA A 227 12.80 -2.22 -8.05
CA ALA A 227 12.31 -3.44 -8.67
C ALA A 227 11.55 -3.17 -9.97
N TYR A 228 10.72 -2.12 -10.01
CA TYR A 228 10.04 -1.69 -11.24
C TYR A 228 11.02 -1.20 -12.30
N LEU A 229 12.05 -0.43 -11.90
CA LEU A 229 13.10 0.03 -12.82
C LEU A 229 13.85 -1.15 -13.47
N VAL A 230 14.17 -2.18 -12.68
CA VAL A 230 14.84 -3.41 -13.16
C VAL A 230 13.95 -4.17 -14.15
N GLN A 231 12.63 -4.10 -14.03
CA GLN A 231 11.66 -4.69 -14.96
C GLN A 231 11.36 -3.80 -16.17
N ALA A 232 11.96 -2.62 -16.27
CA ALA A 232 11.59 -1.58 -17.23
C ALA A 232 10.11 -1.15 -17.17
N ALA A 233 9.45 -1.34 -16.04
CA ALA A 233 8.08 -0.90 -15.75
C ALA A 233 8.09 0.58 -15.34
N TRP A 234 8.38 1.46 -16.32
CA TRP A 234 8.68 2.87 -16.08
C TRP A 234 7.49 3.64 -15.50
N ALA A 235 6.28 3.34 -15.97
CA ALA A 235 5.06 3.97 -15.52
C ALA A 235 4.77 3.65 -14.04
N GLU A 236 4.86 2.38 -13.65
CA GLU A 236 4.66 1.93 -12.27
C GLU A 236 5.74 2.51 -11.34
N ALA A 237 6.99 2.54 -11.81
CA ALA A 237 8.10 3.16 -11.08
C ALA A 237 7.84 4.66 -10.87
N ALA A 238 7.43 5.40 -11.91
CA ALA A 238 7.12 6.81 -11.85
C ALA A 238 5.93 7.09 -10.91
N HIS A 239 4.82 6.38 -11.04
CA HIS A 239 3.67 6.51 -10.14
C HIS A 239 4.04 6.23 -8.68
N CYS A 240 4.79 5.16 -8.44
CA CYS A 240 5.26 4.84 -7.09
C CYS A 240 6.15 5.94 -6.52
N GLY A 241 7.09 6.45 -7.33
CA GLY A 241 8.05 7.48 -6.94
C GLY A 241 7.40 8.83 -6.72
N MET A 242 6.67 9.35 -7.71
CA MET A 242 6.07 10.69 -7.65
C MET A 242 5.03 10.83 -6.55
N ARG A 243 4.18 9.81 -6.36
CA ARG A 243 3.27 9.81 -5.21
C ARG A 243 4.02 9.93 -3.88
N SER A 244 5.15 9.25 -3.75
CA SER A 244 5.92 9.29 -2.51
C SER A 244 6.67 10.60 -2.34
N VAL A 245 7.21 11.16 -3.42
CA VAL A 245 7.79 12.51 -3.44
C VAL A 245 6.76 13.54 -3.01
N ARG A 246 5.54 13.51 -3.57
CA ARG A 246 4.46 14.41 -3.18
C ARG A 246 4.12 14.29 -1.69
N ILE A 247 3.90 13.08 -1.17
CA ILE A 247 3.61 12.89 0.26
C ILE A 247 4.77 13.41 1.13
N MET A 248 6.01 13.20 0.71
CA MET A 248 7.16 13.73 1.45
C MET A 248 7.19 15.26 1.39
N SER A 249 7.01 15.87 0.23
CA SER A 249 7.03 17.34 0.09
C SER A 249 5.90 18.04 0.86
N GLU A 250 4.73 17.40 0.95
CA GLU A 250 3.59 17.91 1.71
C GLU A 250 3.75 17.73 3.24
N ALA A 251 4.46 16.68 3.66
CA ALA A 251 4.64 16.33 5.07
C ALA A 251 5.91 16.90 5.71
N MET A 252 6.82 17.43 4.91
CA MET A 252 8.13 17.88 5.38
C MET A 252 8.12 19.37 5.65
N ASP A 253 7.86 19.74 6.89
CA ASP A 253 8.51 20.91 7.44
C ASP A 253 9.98 20.59 7.82
N THR A 254 10.82 21.58 7.99
CA THR A 254 12.26 21.41 8.16
C THR A 254 12.65 20.52 9.37
N GLU A 255 11.85 20.48 10.43
CA GLU A 255 12.13 19.69 11.64
C GLU A 255 11.87 18.20 11.38
N PHE A 256 10.87 17.87 10.56
CA PHE A 256 10.57 16.49 10.20
C PHE A 256 11.58 15.92 9.18
N GLU A 257 12.17 16.75 8.31
CA GLU A 257 13.26 16.36 7.41
C GLU A 257 14.49 15.87 8.20
N ASP A 258 14.92 16.65 9.18
CA ASP A 258 16.08 16.30 10.00
C ASP A 258 15.82 15.04 10.82
N PHE A 259 14.63 14.91 11.38
CA PHE A 259 14.20 13.71 12.10
C PHE A 259 14.17 12.47 11.21
N LEU A 260 13.61 12.55 9.99
CA LEU A 260 13.63 11.44 9.02
C LEU A 260 15.05 11.09 8.59
N ALA A 261 15.88 12.08 8.31
CA ALA A 261 17.26 11.87 7.88
C ALA A 261 18.10 11.18 8.97
N GLU A 262 17.85 11.47 10.24
CA GLU A 262 18.50 10.85 11.38
C GLU A 262 18.02 9.41 11.59
N LEU A 263 16.73 9.18 11.49
CA LEU A 263 16.07 7.92 11.86
C LEU A 263 16.10 6.86 10.74
N VAL A 264 15.91 7.28 9.48
CA VAL A 264 15.81 6.36 8.30
C VAL A 264 17.20 6.09 7.72
N GLY A 265 18.17 6.97 8.01
CA GLY A 265 19.37 7.10 7.22
C GLY A 265 19.04 7.88 5.93
N GLY A 266 19.49 9.13 5.82
CA GLY A 266 19.13 10.07 4.76
C GLY A 266 19.23 9.56 3.32
N ASP A 267 20.03 8.51 3.10
CA ASP A 267 20.22 7.91 1.77
C ASP A 267 18.94 7.28 1.20
N ASP A 268 18.06 6.66 2.03
CA ASP A 268 16.83 6.04 1.54
C ASP A 268 15.84 7.10 0.99
N VAL A 269 15.76 8.27 1.61
CA VAL A 269 14.96 9.40 1.12
C VAL A 269 15.50 9.89 -0.23
N GLY A 270 16.82 10.14 -0.30
CA GLY A 270 17.48 10.57 -1.54
C GLY A 270 17.29 9.56 -2.68
N LEU A 271 17.34 8.27 -2.39
CA LEU A 271 17.10 7.20 -3.38
C LEU A 271 15.67 7.22 -3.95
N VAL A 272 14.66 7.59 -3.16
CA VAL A 272 13.29 7.75 -3.71
C VAL A 272 13.27 8.83 -4.79
N TYR A 273 13.88 9.98 -4.53
CA TYR A 273 13.96 11.09 -5.52
C TYR A 273 14.75 10.68 -6.76
N VAL A 274 15.93 10.06 -6.60
CA VAL A 274 16.76 9.59 -7.73
C VAL A 274 15.98 8.64 -8.61
N ARG A 275 15.39 7.62 -8.02
CA ARG A 275 14.68 6.58 -8.76
C ARG A 275 13.39 7.07 -9.42
N ALA A 276 12.69 7.99 -8.77
CA ALA A 276 11.58 8.72 -9.38
C ALA A 276 12.04 9.51 -10.62
N GLY A 277 13.16 10.21 -10.51
CA GLY A 277 13.76 10.95 -11.62
C GLY A 277 14.16 10.04 -12.79
N ILE A 278 14.79 8.89 -12.52
CA ILE A 278 15.11 7.88 -13.54
C ILE A 278 13.84 7.40 -14.23
N ALA A 279 12.82 7.03 -13.45
CA ALA A 279 11.55 6.53 -13.98
C ALA A 279 10.86 7.52 -14.88
N LEU A 280 10.74 8.78 -14.45
CA LEU A 280 10.17 9.86 -15.26
C LEU A 280 10.96 10.11 -16.54
N TYR A 281 12.28 10.13 -16.47
CA TYR A 281 13.11 10.31 -17.65
C TYR A 281 12.91 9.19 -18.67
N LYS A 282 12.89 7.93 -18.20
CA LYS A 282 12.68 6.76 -19.06
C LYS A 282 11.28 6.72 -19.64
N MET A 283 10.27 7.06 -18.86
CA MET A 283 8.88 7.16 -19.32
C MET A 283 8.73 8.25 -20.41
N LYS A 284 9.43 9.40 -20.29
CA LYS A 284 9.45 10.44 -21.31
C LYS A 284 10.13 10.01 -22.61
N ALA A 285 11.13 9.14 -22.52
CA ALA A 285 11.82 8.61 -23.69
C ALA A 285 11.00 7.54 -24.42
N ASP A 286 10.02 6.94 -23.76
CA ASP A 286 9.10 5.97 -24.31
C ASP A 286 7.81 6.68 -24.76
N VAL A 287 7.76 7.05 -26.03
CA VAL A 287 6.69 7.90 -26.60
C VAL A 287 5.30 7.25 -26.56
N GLU A 288 5.21 5.92 -26.61
CA GLU A 288 3.91 5.22 -26.57
C GLU A 288 3.32 5.29 -25.16
N THR A 289 4.11 5.06 -24.14
CA THR A 289 3.67 5.10 -22.73
C THR A 289 3.41 6.53 -22.27
N TRP A 290 4.12 7.50 -22.82
CA TRP A 290 4.04 8.90 -22.43
C TRP A 290 2.65 9.52 -22.61
N HIS A 291 1.99 9.26 -23.73
CA HIS A 291 0.72 9.93 -24.05
C HIS A 291 -0.46 9.54 -23.13
N GLU A 292 -0.53 8.31 -22.69
CA GLU A 292 -1.61 7.87 -21.80
C GLU A 292 -1.34 8.20 -20.32
N GLU A 293 -0.11 8.06 -19.89
CA GLU A 293 0.26 8.21 -18.49
C GLU A 293 0.50 9.67 -18.08
N LEU A 294 0.73 10.55 -19.04
CA LEU A 294 0.87 11.99 -18.79
C LEU A 294 -0.38 12.60 -18.17
N LYS A 295 -1.56 12.11 -18.55
CA LYS A 295 -2.84 12.57 -17.97
C LYS A 295 -2.90 12.37 -16.45
N ALA A 296 -2.20 11.36 -15.92
CA ALA A 296 -2.13 11.11 -14.50
C ALA A 296 -1.31 12.17 -13.73
N PHE A 297 -0.48 12.93 -14.44
CA PHE A 297 0.37 13.99 -13.90
C PHE A 297 -0.05 15.40 -14.38
N GLU A 298 -1.16 15.51 -15.15
CA GLU A 298 -1.73 16.80 -15.54
C GLU A 298 -2.23 17.54 -14.29
N GLY A 299 -1.74 18.76 -14.11
CA GLY A 299 -2.09 19.62 -12.97
C GLY A 299 -1.13 19.55 -11.78
N GLU A 300 -0.21 18.61 -11.74
CA GLU A 300 0.94 18.68 -10.86
C GLU A 300 2.05 19.45 -11.60
N GLU A 301 2.70 20.40 -10.94
CA GLU A 301 3.95 20.96 -11.45
C GLU A 301 4.89 19.78 -11.70
N MET A 302 5.01 19.42 -12.94
CA MET A 302 5.77 18.25 -13.36
C MET A 302 7.18 18.45 -12.86
N ALA A 303 7.54 17.77 -11.79
CA ALA A 303 8.84 17.88 -11.19
C ALA A 303 9.87 17.65 -12.28
N ASP A 304 10.59 18.70 -12.64
CA ASP A 304 11.69 18.59 -13.56
C ASP A 304 12.60 17.47 -13.03
N VAL A 305 12.93 16.52 -13.87
CA VAL A 305 13.85 15.42 -13.53
C VAL A 305 15.10 15.95 -12.84
N ARG A 306 15.60 17.09 -13.30
CA ARG A 306 16.74 17.78 -12.69
C ARG A 306 16.47 18.20 -11.25
N ARG A 307 15.29 18.78 -10.97
CA ARG A 307 14.90 19.20 -9.62
C ARG A 307 14.84 18.00 -8.66
N LEU A 308 14.35 16.85 -9.11
CA LEU A 308 14.37 15.62 -8.30
C LEU A 308 15.80 15.21 -7.92
N PHE A 309 16.75 15.31 -8.85
CA PHE A 309 18.15 15.00 -8.56
C PHE A 309 18.80 16.05 -7.65
N GLU A 310 18.47 17.32 -7.81
CA GLU A 310 18.95 18.40 -6.93
C GLU A 310 18.45 18.21 -5.48
N VAL A 311 17.17 17.88 -5.31
CA VAL A 311 16.62 17.56 -3.98
C VAL A 311 17.28 16.31 -3.40
N SER A 312 17.47 15.26 -4.21
CA SER A 312 18.09 14.03 -3.74
C SER A 312 19.49 14.25 -3.16
N GLN A 313 20.27 15.18 -3.74
CA GLN A 313 21.64 15.49 -3.26
C GLN A 313 21.65 16.01 -1.82
N LYS A 314 20.61 16.73 -1.40
CA LYS A 314 20.48 17.24 -0.02
C LYS A 314 20.38 16.11 0.99
N HIS A 315 19.75 15.01 0.61
CA HIS A 315 19.49 13.86 1.47
C HIS A 315 20.58 12.77 1.40
N LEU A 316 21.32 12.68 0.29
CA LEU A 316 22.36 11.67 0.08
C LEU A 316 23.67 12.06 0.79
N LYS A 317 23.89 11.49 1.96
CA LYS A 317 25.11 11.74 2.74
C LYS A 317 26.27 10.78 2.38
N ARG A 318 25.99 9.54 2.01
CA ARG A 318 27.01 8.47 1.78
C ARG A 318 26.82 7.70 0.48
N GLY A 319 25.68 7.81 -0.16
CA GLY A 319 25.27 6.95 -1.28
C GLY A 319 25.63 7.44 -2.67
N LYS A 320 26.30 8.59 -2.84
CA LYS A 320 26.55 9.25 -4.15
C LYS A 320 27.20 8.32 -5.18
N ALA A 321 28.21 7.56 -4.79
CA ALA A 321 28.89 6.64 -5.70
C ALA A 321 27.97 5.51 -6.21
N ASN A 322 27.06 5.01 -5.36
CA ASN A 322 26.08 4.00 -5.76
C ASN A 322 25.02 4.61 -6.69
N VAL A 323 24.54 5.81 -6.39
CA VAL A 323 23.63 6.57 -7.26
C VAL A 323 24.22 6.80 -8.64
N ARG A 324 25.50 7.23 -8.72
CA ARG A 324 26.19 7.39 -10.00
C ARG A 324 26.17 6.11 -10.83
N ARG A 325 26.50 4.95 -10.21
CA ARG A 325 26.45 3.65 -10.89
C ARG A 325 25.02 3.30 -11.34
N GLU A 326 24.03 3.60 -10.53
CA GLU A 326 22.62 3.37 -10.87
C GLU A 326 22.18 4.24 -12.06
N LEU A 327 22.58 5.53 -12.10
CA LEU A 327 22.34 6.42 -13.24
C LEU A 327 23.04 5.95 -14.53
N GLU A 328 24.29 5.51 -14.43
CA GLU A 328 25.05 4.93 -15.55
C GLU A 328 24.40 3.64 -16.05
N LEU A 329 23.96 2.76 -15.15
CA LEU A 329 23.25 1.50 -15.47
C LEU A 329 21.99 1.75 -16.30
N TYR A 330 21.23 2.78 -15.96
CA TYR A 330 20.02 3.16 -16.70
C TYR A 330 20.30 4.09 -17.88
N GLY A 331 21.58 4.33 -18.24
CA GLY A 331 21.95 5.16 -19.39
C GLY A 331 21.42 6.59 -19.29
N MET A 332 21.46 7.17 -18.08
CA MET A 332 21.07 8.56 -17.88
C MET A 332 22.08 9.52 -18.51
N PRO A 333 21.63 10.68 -19.03
CA PRO A 333 22.51 11.68 -19.61
C PRO A 333 23.64 12.12 -18.68
N ARG A 334 24.83 12.32 -19.26
CA ARG A 334 26.04 12.72 -18.51
C ARG A 334 25.86 13.88 -17.54
N PRO A 335 25.10 14.95 -17.86
CA PRO A 335 24.86 16.05 -16.91
C PRO A 335 24.26 15.58 -15.57
N PHE A 336 23.38 14.59 -15.58
CA PHE A 336 22.79 14.04 -14.35
C PHE A 336 23.78 13.16 -13.58
N VAL A 337 24.61 12.40 -14.27
CA VAL A 337 25.64 11.54 -13.65
C VAL A 337 26.68 12.39 -12.93
N VAL A 338 27.09 13.52 -13.55
CA VAL A 338 28.09 14.46 -12.99
C VAL A 338 27.57 15.10 -11.69
N MET A 339 26.27 15.31 -11.54
CA MET A 339 25.69 15.87 -10.30
C MET A 339 26.05 15.06 -9.04
N PHE A 340 26.37 13.77 -9.19
CA PHE A 340 26.71 12.87 -8.08
C PHE A 340 28.19 12.49 -8.03
N GLN A 341 29.05 13.28 -8.68
CA GLN A 341 30.50 13.17 -8.51
C GLN A 341 30.94 13.84 -7.21
N ASP A 342 31.86 13.22 -6.50
CA ASP A 342 32.50 13.90 -5.39
C ASP A 342 33.34 15.07 -5.96
N PRO A 343 33.40 16.21 -5.27
CA PRO A 343 34.27 17.30 -5.70
C PRO A 343 35.69 16.79 -5.78
N GLU A 344 36.40 17.12 -6.88
CA GLU A 344 37.81 16.80 -7.02
C GLU A 344 38.56 17.39 -5.82
N PRO A 345 39.47 16.62 -5.18
CA PRO A 345 40.25 17.15 -4.07
C PRO A 345 41.14 18.31 -4.56
N GLY A 346 40.69 19.55 -4.39
CA GLY A 346 41.40 20.74 -4.80
C GLY A 346 40.53 21.94 -5.22
N GLN A 347 39.24 21.76 -5.45
CA GLN A 347 38.32 22.89 -5.66
C GLN A 347 37.68 23.31 -4.33
N SER A 348 38.30 24.27 -3.63
CA SER A 348 37.64 24.97 -2.54
C SER A 348 36.47 25.76 -3.13
N ASP A 349 35.28 25.50 -2.60
CA ASP A 349 34.02 26.17 -2.91
C ASP A 349 34.11 27.63 -2.39
N ASP A 350 34.69 28.53 -3.22
CA ASP A 350 34.74 29.97 -2.98
C ASP A 350 33.75 30.66 -3.94
N GLY A 351 32.47 30.48 -3.65
CA GLY A 351 31.41 31.03 -4.48
C GLY A 351 30.04 30.91 -3.89
N SER A 352 29.79 31.54 -2.73
CA SER A 352 28.43 31.74 -2.21
C SER A 352 27.64 32.68 -3.13
N VAL A 353 26.93 32.14 -4.12
CA VAL A 353 25.87 32.86 -4.82
C VAL A 353 24.58 32.66 -4.00
N ALA A 354 24.27 33.68 -3.21
CA ALA A 354 22.98 33.79 -2.54
C ALA A 354 21.88 33.97 -3.61
N VAL A 355 21.15 32.92 -3.93
CA VAL A 355 19.92 33.03 -4.70
C VAL A 355 18.81 33.37 -3.73
N HIS A 356 18.37 34.61 -3.74
CA HIS A 356 17.14 35.04 -3.11
C HIS A 356 15.97 34.38 -3.85
N VAL A 357 15.37 33.37 -3.26
CA VAL A 357 14.05 32.85 -3.66
C VAL A 357 13.00 33.65 -2.92
N GLY A 358 12.32 34.54 -3.66
CA GLY A 358 11.20 35.30 -3.15
C GLY A 358 10.06 34.39 -2.76
N SER A 359 9.67 34.47 -1.48
CA SER A 359 8.46 33.86 -0.93
C SER A 359 7.25 34.66 -1.43
N ALA A 360 6.35 34.01 -2.16
CA ALA A 360 4.99 34.43 -2.36
C ALA A 360 4.09 33.20 -2.21
N TYR A 361 3.62 32.99 -1.01
CA TYR A 361 2.46 32.13 -0.77
C TYR A 361 1.45 32.89 0.06
N ASP A 362 0.29 33.14 -0.57
CA ASP A 362 -0.90 33.62 0.11
C ASP A 362 -1.47 32.51 1.00
N GLU A 363 -1.76 32.88 2.24
CA GLU A 363 -2.46 32.06 3.22
C GLU A 363 -3.95 32.00 2.82
N GLU A 364 -4.46 30.81 2.44
CA GLU A 364 -5.87 30.50 2.56
C GLU A 364 -6.09 29.16 3.26
N ASN A 365 -6.87 29.25 4.32
CA ASN A 365 -7.31 28.27 5.30
C ASN A 365 -7.73 26.89 4.74
N GLY A 366 -7.08 25.85 5.17
CA GLY A 366 -7.53 24.48 5.06
C GLY A 366 -7.26 23.70 6.34
N THR A 367 -8.31 23.19 6.94
CA THR A 367 -8.33 22.42 8.19
C THR A 367 -7.52 21.11 8.11
N PRO A 368 -6.85 20.66 9.20
CA PRO A 368 -5.85 19.57 9.16
C PRO A 368 -6.42 18.18 9.48
N ASP A 369 -7.52 17.78 8.90
CA ASP A 369 -8.17 16.49 9.27
C ASP A 369 -7.97 15.30 8.28
N SER A 370 -6.96 15.33 7.39
CA SER A 370 -6.74 14.26 6.42
C SER A 370 -5.36 13.57 6.45
N TRP A 371 -4.61 13.66 7.54
CA TRP A 371 -3.19 13.27 7.57
C TRP A 371 -2.87 11.91 8.19
N LEU A 372 -3.88 11.12 8.54
CA LEU A 372 -3.65 9.80 9.11
C LEU A 372 -4.12 8.67 8.20
#